data_ad8c623a520c1b4d13f214bbce75f746
#
_entry.id   ad8c623a520c1b4d13f214bbce75f746
#
_cell.length_a   1.000
_cell.length_b   1.000
_cell.length_c   1.000
_cell.angle_alpha   90.00
_cell.angle_beta   90.00
_cell.angle_gamma   90.00
#
_symmetry.space_group_name_H-M   'P 1'
#
loop_
_entity.id
_entity.type
_entity.pdbx_description
1 polymer ?
#
loop_
_entity_poly.entity_id
_entity_poly.type
_entity_poly.pdbx_seq_one_letter_code
_entity_poly.pdbx_strand_id
1 'polypeptide(L)'
;FSRSLTLAYGEKRQGWLELDGQAIPLPSAIWYRRLRSAAKPEGLDQGIYQFCLNESRSALLGGIAGVRTRWLSHPASIWQAEHKPYQLAVASELGFHVPRTVITNNPLAIRRAAADFGRMIVKPTRNGHILYGEVEHAVFTSELLSVHLEDLQGAELSPAIYQELVP
;
A
#
# COMPACT_ATOMS: atom_id res chain seq x y z
N PHE A 1 14.26 12.97 8.62
CA PHE A 1 15.55 12.50 9.18
C PHE A 1 16.16 13.45 10.22
N SER A 2 15.39 14.40 10.76
CA SER A 2 15.88 15.39 11.74
C SER A 2 15.74 14.93 13.20
N ARG A 3 15.19 13.75 13.46
CA ARG A 3 14.97 13.24 14.81
C ARG A 3 15.67 11.90 15.02
N SER A 4 16.21 11.70 16.22
CA SER A 4 16.81 10.43 16.60
C SER A 4 15.75 9.45 17.11
N LEU A 5 15.89 8.18 16.72
CA LEU A 5 15.07 7.06 17.17
C LEU A 5 15.97 6.04 17.86
N THR A 6 15.65 5.65 19.08
CA THR A 6 16.31 4.56 19.78
C THR A 6 15.29 3.50 20.20
N LEU A 7 15.57 2.26 19.87
CA LEU A 7 14.84 1.09 20.34
C LEU A 7 15.82 0.24 21.16
N ALA A 8 15.47 -0.09 22.38
CA ALA A 8 16.31 -0.91 23.25
C ALA A 8 15.57 -2.16 23.70
N TYR A 9 16.24 -3.31 23.58
CA TYR A 9 15.76 -4.63 23.98
C TYR A 9 16.80 -5.31 24.88
N GLY A 10 16.38 -6.13 25.85
CA GLY A 10 17.28 -6.89 26.70
C GLY A 10 16.60 -7.50 27.91
N GLU A 11 17.36 -8.31 28.70
CA GLU A 11 16.84 -9.13 29.80
C GLU A 11 16.06 -8.39 30.90
N LYS A 12 16.28 -7.09 31.05
CA LYS A 12 15.63 -6.25 32.07
C LYS A 12 14.67 -5.21 31.51
N ARG A 13 14.44 -5.17 30.20
CA ARG A 13 13.57 -4.18 29.56
C ARG A 13 12.66 -4.85 28.55
N GLN A 14 11.37 -4.80 28.78
CA GLN A 14 10.40 -4.87 27.71
C GLN A 14 10.71 -3.69 26.80
N GLY A 15 10.98 -3.95 25.51
CA GLY A 15 11.43 -2.94 24.55
C GLY A 15 10.79 -1.56 24.76
N TRP A 16 11.57 -0.54 24.71
CA TRP A 16 11.13 0.83 24.89
C TRP A 16 11.64 1.72 23.74
N LEU A 17 10.89 2.77 23.49
CA LEU A 17 11.11 3.71 22.41
C LEU A 17 11.56 5.05 22.96
N GLU A 18 12.64 5.59 22.44
CA GLU A 18 13.04 6.99 22.65
C GLU A 18 12.98 7.77 21.34
N LEU A 19 12.52 9.00 21.44
CA LEU A 19 12.63 9.99 20.36
C LEU A 19 13.40 11.20 20.91
N ASP A 20 14.48 11.57 20.22
CA ASP A 20 15.36 12.69 20.62
C ASP A 20 15.87 12.56 22.05
N GLY A 21 16.21 11.36 22.49
CA GLY A 21 16.68 11.08 23.85
C GLY A 21 15.58 11.08 24.92
N GLN A 22 14.33 11.28 24.56
CA GLN A 22 13.21 11.22 25.48
C GLN A 22 12.48 9.89 25.37
N ALA A 23 12.34 9.17 26.47
CA ALA A 23 11.58 7.94 26.55
C ALA A 23 10.10 8.22 26.30
N ILE A 24 9.51 7.46 25.36
CA ILE A 24 8.08 7.50 25.10
C ILE A 24 7.40 6.54 26.07
N PRO A 25 6.50 7.01 26.94
CA PRO A 25 5.76 6.12 27.83
C PRO A 25 4.86 5.18 27.01
N LEU A 26 4.68 3.95 27.53
CA LEU A 26 3.80 2.97 26.88
C LEU A 26 2.37 3.53 26.83
N PRO A 27 1.78 3.70 25.64
CA PRO A 27 0.44 4.26 25.52
C PRO A 27 -0.61 3.20 25.88
N SER A 28 -1.73 3.63 26.46
CA SER A 28 -2.89 2.77 26.74
C SER A 28 -3.64 2.35 25.47
N ALA A 29 -3.49 3.12 24.39
CA ALA A 29 -4.02 2.82 23.05
C ALA A 29 -3.19 3.52 21.99
N ILE A 30 -3.12 2.91 20.78
CA ILE A 30 -2.48 3.49 19.61
C ILE A 30 -3.49 3.57 18.48
N TRP A 31 -3.64 4.77 17.92
CA TRP A 31 -4.33 4.97 16.67
C TRP A 31 -3.32 5.08 15.54
N TYR A 32 -3.18 4.03 14.75
CA TYR A 32 -2.36 4.03 13.54
C TYR A 32 -3.24 4.38 12.34
N ARG A 33 -3.03 5.54 11.75
CA ARG A 33 -3.79 6.00 10.58
C ARG A 33 -2.93 6.03 9.32
N ARG A 34 -1.82 6.73 9.36
CA ARG A 34 -0.93 6.90 8.21
C ARG A 34 0.47 7.32 8.66
N LEU A 35 1.47 6.69 8.08
CA LEU A 35 2.86 7.13 8.19
C LEU A 35 3.24 7.83 6.87
N ARG A 36 3.53 9.11 6.94
CA ARG A 36 4.02 9.87 5.79
C ARG A 36 5.51 9.65 5.62
N SER A 37 5.99 9.66 4.36
CA SER A 37 7.41 9.68 4.08
C SER A 37 8.02 11.00 4.54
N ALA A 38 9.22 10.95 5.11
CA ALA A 38 10.01 12.14 5.31
C ALA A 38 10.38 12.74 3.94
N ALA A 39 10.47 14.06 3.85
CA ALA A 39 10.99 14.69 2.64
C ALA A 39 12.44 14.29 2.40
N LYS A 40 12.82 14.12 1.13
CA LYS A 40 14.21 13.87 0.75
C LYS A 40 15.05 15.10 1.06
N PRO A 41 16.13 15.00 1.86
CA PRO A 41 17.05 16.10 2.03
C PRO A 41 17.68 16.52 0.71
N GLU A 42 17.93 17.83 0.57
CA GLU A 42 18.62 18.36 -0.59
C GLU A 42 20.01 17.74 -0.74
N GLY A 43 20.39 17.40 -1.96
CA GLY A 43 21.69 16.78 -2.27
C GLY A 43 21.82 15.31 -1.91
N LEU A 44 20.84 14.70 -1.22
CA LEU A 44 20.90 13.27 -0.93
C LEU A 44 20.60 12.43 -2.17
N ASP A 45 21.44 11.42 -2.44
CA ASP A 45 21.20 10.45 -3.51
C ASP A 45 19.86 9.73 -3.32
N GLN A 46 19.18 9.42 -4.43
CA GLN A 46 17.85 8.81 -4.39
C GLN A 46 17.89 7.38 -3.80
N GLY A 47 18.91 6.60 -4.12
CA GLY A 47 19.06 5.24 -3.58
C GLY A 47 19.33 5.25 -2.07
N ILE A 48 20.21 6.16 -1.63
CA ILE A 48 20.51 6.35 -0.20
C ILE A 48 19.25 6.81 0.53
N TYR A 49 18.50 7.76 -0.04
CA TYR A 49 17.24 8.22 0.55
C TYR A 49 16.24 7.07 0.73
N GLN A 50 16.04 6.21 -0.29
CA GLN A 50 15.12 5.08 -0.20
C GLN A 50 15.57 4.05 0.84
N PHE A 51 16.87 3.78 0.90
CA PHE A 51 17.44 2.91 1.94
C PHE A 51 17.14 3.45 3.33
N CYS A 52 17.52 4.69 3.62
CA CYS A 52 17.29 5.33 4.92
C CYS A 52 15.81 5.39 5.30
N LEU A 53 14.92 5.64 4.33
CA LEU A 53 13.48 5.67 4.53
C LEU A 53 12.94 4.29 4.90
N ASN A 54 13.39 3.24 4.22
CA ASN A 54 12.97 1.86 4.50
C ASN A 54 13.46 1.39 5.87
N GLU A 55 14.72 1.65 6.23
CA GLU A 55 15.28 1.31 7.53
C GLU A 55 14.56 2.05 8.66
N SER A 56 14.32 3.36 8.50
CA SER A 56 13.60 4.16 9.49
C SER A 56 12.15 3.67 9.68
N ARG A 57 11.48 3.31 8.59
CA ARG A 57 10.13 2.74 8.65
C ARG A 57 10.11 1.37 9.32
N SER A 58 11.06 0.52 8.98
CA SER A 58 11.18 -0.82 9.56
C SER A 58 11.40 -0.73 11.07
N ALA A 59 12.35 0.10 11.50
CA ALA A 59 12.62 0.31 12.91
C ALA A 59 11.40 0.86 13.65
N LEU A 60 10.79 1.93 13.15
CA LEU A 60 9.64 2.57 13.80
C LEU A 60 8.42 1.62 13.84
N LEU A 61 8.03 1.04 12.72
CA LEU A 61 6.86 0.16 12.64
C LEU A 61 7.08 -1.13 13.43
N GLY A 62 8.27 -1.72 13.35
CA GLY A 62 8.63 -2.90 14.14
C GLY A 62 8.60 -2.62 15.64
N GLY A 63 9.16 -1.49 16.06
CA GLY A 63 9.15 -1.06 17.45
C GLY A 63 7.75 -0.85 18.00
N ILE A 64 6.92 -0.08 17.30
CA ILE A 64 5.55 0.19 17.76
C ILE A 64 4.64 -1.03 17.64
N ALA A 65 4.80 -1.88 16.64
CA ALA A 65 3.99 -3.10 16.48
C ALA A 65 4.22 -4.11 17.62
N GLY A 66 5.41 -4.10 18.23
CA GLY A 66 5.74 -4.90 19.42
C GLY A 66 5.07 -4.42 20.71
N VAL A 67 4.46 -3.24 20.73
CA VAL A 67 3.82 -2.68 21.93
C VAL A 67 2.50 -3.40 22.23
N ARG A 68 2.41 -4.01 23.41
CA ARG A 68 1.17 -4.65 23.88
C ARG A 68 0.20 -3.60 24.39
N THR A 69 -0.68 -3.14 23.51
CA THR A 69 -1.69 -2.12 23.81
C THR A 69 -2.94 -2.32 22.95
N ARG A 70 -3.96 -1.50 23.16
CA ARG A 70 -5.12 -1.46 22.26
C ARG A 70 -4.76 -0.71 20.98
N TRP A 71 -5.09 -1.31 19.85
CA TRP A 71 -4.84 -0.74 18.52
C TRP A 71 -6.13 -0.38 17.79
N LEU A 72 -6.10 0.77 17.12
CA LEU A 72 -7.13 1.22 16.20
C LEU A 72 -6.47 1.70 14.88
N SER A 73 -6.31 0.90 13.88
CA SER A 73 -6.19 -0.56 13.81
C SER A 73 -4.72 -0.95 13.87
N HIS A 74 -4.44 -2.24 14.10
CA HIS A 74 -3.05 -2.72 14.11
C HIS A 74 -2.40 -2.57 12.73
N PRO A 75 -1.14 -2.10 12.61
CA PRO A 75 -0.47 -1.88 11.31
C PRO A 75 -0.51 -3.09 10.37
N ALA A 76 -0.33 -4.31 10.91
CA ALA A 76 -0.39 -5.53 10.12
C ALA A 76 -1.79 -5.75 9.49
N SER A 77 -2.85 -5.47 10.24
CA SER A 77 -4.23 -5.59 9.74
C SER A 77 -4.53 -4.55 8.66
N ILE A 78 -4.04 -3.31 8.82
CA ILE A 78 -4.18 -2.26 7.81
C ILE A 78 -3.42 -2.66 6.55
N TRP A 79 -2.17 -3.11 6.70
CA TRP A 79 -1.35 -3.53 5.57
C TRP A 79 -1.97 -4.70 4.79
N GLN A 80 -2.53 -5.68 5.49
CA GLN A 80 -3.28 -6.77 4.85
C GLN A 80 -4.53 -6.25 4.13
N ALA A 81 -5.28 -5.36 4.77
CA ALA A 81 -6.50 -4.78 4.22
C ALA A 81 -6.25 -3.84 3.03
N GLU A 82 -5.05 -3.30 2.83
CA GLU A 82 -4.71 -2.48 1.66
C GLU A 82 -4.65 -3.27 0.34
N HIS A 83 -4.56 -4.61 0.39
CA HIS A 83 -4.50 -5.46 -0.79
C HIS A 83 -5.90 -5.69 -1.35
N LYS A 84 -6.24 -5.04 -2.47
CA LYS A 84 -7.57 -5.17 -3.11
C LYS A 84 -7.97 -6.60 -3.46
N PRO A 85 -7.06 -7.50 -3.92
CA PRO A 85 -7.42 -8.91 -4.12
C PRO A 85 -7.91 -9.58 -2.84
N TYR A 86 -7.27 -9.30 -1.70
CA TYR A 86 -7.69 -9.79 -0.39
C TYR A 86 -9.05 -9.22 0.02
N GLN A 87 -9.28 -7.92 -0.20
CA GLN A 87 -10.60 -7.30 0.06
C GLN A 87 -11.72 -7.98 -0.72
N LEU A 88 -11.49 -8.28 -2.01
CA LEU A 88 -12.47 -8.97 -2.86
C LEU A 88 -12.78 -10.37 -2.37
N ALA A 89 -11.75 -11.14 -1.95
CA ALA A 89 -11.93 -12.47 -1.39
C ALA A 89 -12.77 -12.44 -0.10
N VAL A 90 -12.39 -11.58 0.86
CA VAL A 90 -13.13 -11.43 2.12
C VAL A 90 -14.56 -10.95 1.90
N ALA A 91 -14.77 -9.98 0.99
CA ALA A 91 -16.11 -9.51 0.66
C ALA A 91 -16.99 -10.64 0.10
N SER A 92 -16.43 -11.47 -0.78
CA SER A 92 -17.14 -12.63 -1.33
C SER A 92 -17.47 -13.66 -0.24
N GLU A 93 -16.53 -13.98 0.63
CA GLU A 93 -16.74 -14.92 1.77
C GLU A 93 -17.82 -14.43 2.73
N LEU A 94 -17.92 -13.12 2.93
CA LEU A 94 -18.94 -12.48 3.77
C LEU A 94 -20.30 -12.32 3.08
N GLY A 95 -20.45 -12.79 1.82
CA GLY A 95 -21.70 -12.74 1.06
C GLY A 95 -22.00 -11.38 0.42
N PHE A 96 -21.04 -10.46 0.36
CA PHE A 96 -21.21 -9.24 -0.43
C PHE A 96 -21.23 -9.55 -1.92
N HIS A 97 -22.06 -8.82 -2.67
CA HIS A 97 -22.00 -8.85 -4.12
C HIS A 97 -20.70 -8.21 -4.60
N VAL A 98 -19.79 -9.03 -5.12
CA VAL A 98 -18.54 -8.58 -5.73
C VAL A 98 -18.75 -8.52 -7.24
N PRO A 99 -18.52 -7.35 -7.88
CA PRO A 99 -18.58 -7.23 -9.33
C PRO A 99 -17.62 -8.19 -10.01
N ARG A 100 -17.95 -8.69 -11.19
CA ARG A 100 -17.08 -9.59 -11.97
C ARG A 100 -15.71 -8.97 -12.14
N THR A 101 -14.66 -9.66 -11.76
CA THR A 101 -13.32 -9.12 -11.65
C THR A 101 -12.28 -10.11 -12.16
N VAL A 102 -11.35 -9.61 -12.96
CA VAL A 102 -10.13 -10.32 -13.39
C VAL A 102 -8.92 -9.47 -13.00
N ILE A 103 -7.95 -10.09 -12.36
CA ILE A 103 -6.67 -9.45 -12.02
C ILE A 103 -5.59 -10.12 -12.86
N THR A 104 -5.03 -9.39 -13.82
CA THR A 104 -4.16 -9.98 -14.83
C THR A 104 -3.21 -8.95 -15.44
N ASN A 105 -2.09 -9.44 -15.96
CA ASN A 105 -1.20 -8.74 -16.89
C ASN A 105 -1.18 -9.41 -18.29
N ASN A 106 -2.12 -10.32 -18.56
CA ASN A 106 -2.20 -11.02 -19.83
C ASN A 106 -3.18 -10.31 -20.78
N PRO A 107 -2.73 -9.73 -21.92
CA PRO A 107 -3.59 -9.04 -22.87
C PRO A 107 -4.77 -9.88 -23.39
N LEU A 108 -4.57 -11.19 -23.58
CA LEU A 108 -5.66 -12.08 -24.03
C LEU A 108 -6.74 -12.24 -22.95
N ALA A 109 -6.35 -12.31 -21.67
CA ALA A 109 -7.29 -12.39 -20.57
C ALA A 109 -8.08 -11.07 -20.43
N ILE A 110 -7.42 -9.92 -20.66
CA ILE A 110 -8.08 -8.60 -20.67
C ILE A 110 -9.15 -8.54 -21.76
N ARG A 111 -8.82 -8.96 -22.99
CA ARG A 111 -9.79 -8.98 -24.11
C ARG A 111 -10.97 -9.92 -23.85
N ARG A 112 -10.73 -11.10 -23.26
CA ARG A 112 -11.78 -12.03 -22.86
C ARG A 112 -12.71 -11.42 -21.82
N ALA A 113 -12.14 -10.78 -20.80
CA ALA A 113 -12.91 -10.10 -19.77
C ALA A 113 -13.77 -8.96 -20.36
N ALA A 114 -13.23 -8.17 -21.31
CA ALA A 114 -13.98 -7.13 -21.98
C ALA A 114 -15.16 -7.68 -22.78
N ALA A 115 -14.97 -8.79 -23.50
CA ALA A 115 -16.04 -9.45 -24.25
C ALA A 115 -17.14 -10.01 -23.34
N ASP A 116 -16.76 -10.50 -22.15
CA ASP A 116 -17.69 -11.11 -21.18
C ASP A 116 -18.41 -10.05 -20.31
N PHE A 117 -17.71 -9.02 -19.87
CA PHE A 117 -18.26 -8.01 -18.94
C PHE A 117 -19.00 -6.88 -19.65
N GLY A 118 -18.66 -6.60 -20.91
CA GLY A 118 -19.11 -5.41 -21.62
C GLY A 118 -18.37 -4.17 -21.15
N ARG A 119 -19.06 -3.25 -20.45
CA ARG A 119 -18.40 -2.09 -19.88
C ARG A 119 -17.57 -2.47 -18.66
N MET A 120 -16.34 -2.03 -18.62
CA MET A 120 -15.46 -2.31 -17.49
C MET A 120 -14.52 -1.16 -17.15
N ILE A 121 -13.99 -1.22 -15.94
CA ILE A 121 -12.97 -0.30 -15.41
C ILE A 121 -11.65 -1.01 -15.25
N VAL A 122 -10.59 -0.23 -15.28
CA VAL A 122 -9.24 -0.65 -14.87
C VAL A 122 -8.78 0.18 -13.67
N LYS A 123 -8.14 -0.49 -12.72
CA LYS A 123 -7.58 0.16 -11.52
C LYS A 123 -6.34 -0.56 -11.01
N PRO A 124 -5.42 0.14 -10.33
CA PRO A 124 -4.25 -0.46 -9.70
C PRO A 124 -4.63 -1.48 -8.61
N THR A 125 -3.82 -2.51 -8.43
CA THR A 125 -4.00 -3.54 -7.39
C THR A 125 -3.79 -3.01 -5.97
N ARG A 126 -2.98 -1.97 -5.83
CA ARG A 126 -2.68 -1.31 -4.55
C ARG A 126 -2.81 0.20 -4.70
N ASN A 127 -1.70 0.91 -4.68
CA ASN A 127 -1.65 2.36 -4.82
C ASN A 127 -1.25 2.71 -6.26
N GLY A 128 -2.02 3.60 -6.87
CA GLY A 128 -1.70 4.10 -8.21
C GLY A 128 -0.77 5.30 -8.17
N HIS A 129 0.37 5.23 -7.46
CA HIS A 129 1.35 6.31 -7.44
C HIS A 129 2.57 5.93 -8.26
N ILE A 130 2.92 6.78 -9.21
CA ILE A 130 4.09 6.65 -10.07
C ILE A 130 4.94 7.89 -9.90
N LEU A 131 6.24 7.72 -9.69
CA LEU A 131 7.19 8.80 -9.61
C LEU A 131 7.93 8.93 -10.95
N TYR A 132 7.74 10.05 -11.65
CA TYR A 132 8.50 10.41 -12.82
C TYR A 132 9.48 11.54 -12.45
N GLY A 133 10.76 11.20 -12.30
CA GLY A 133 11.73 12.15 -11.76
C GLY A 133 11.36 12.54 -10.32
N GLU A 134 11.04 13.82 -10.11
CA GLU A 134 10.60 14.35 -8.80
C GLU A 134 9.07 14.56 -8.72
N VAL A 135 8.35 14.29 -9.80
CA VAL A 135 6.90 14.52 -9.88
C VAL A 135 6.13 13.24 -9.60
N GLU A 136 5.27 13.28 -8.59
CA GLU A 136 4.38 12.19 -8.24
C GLU A 136 3.09 12.28 -9.08
N HIS A 137 2.75 11.17 -9.74
CA HIS A 137 1.53 11.02 -10.52
C HIS A 137 0.62 9.98 -9.85
N ALA A 138 -0.68 10.23 -9.87
CA ALA A 138 -1.69 9.29 -9.41
C ALA A 138 -2.38 8.60 -10.59
N VAL A 139 -2.43 7.28 -10.56
CA VAL A 139 -3.23 6.47 -11.49
C VAL A 139 -4.58 6.21 -10.86
N PHE A 140 -5.62 6.77 -11.44
CA PHE A 140 -7.00 6.62 -10.97
C PHE A 140 -7.69 5.43 -11.63
N THR A 141 -8.80 5.01 -11.02
CA THR A 141 -9.75 4.11 -11.68
C THR A 141 -10.29 4.79 -12.93
N SER A 142 -10.24 4.10 -14.06
CA SER A 142 -10.68 4.62 -15.35
C SER A 142 -11.54 3.58 -16.08
N GLU A 143 -12.51 4.04 -16.86
CA GLU A 143 -13.26 3.15 -17.75
C GLU A 143 -12.34 2.67 -18.89
N LEU A 144 -12.38 1.38 -19.17
CA LEU A 144 -11.65 0.78 -20.28
C LEU A 144 -12.51 0.84 -21.55
N LEU A 145 -12.16 1.74 -22.45
CA LEU A 145 -12.85 1.92 -23.72
C LEU A 145 -12.32 0.96 -24.79
N SER A 146 -13.08 0.77 -25.87
CA SER A 146 -12.68 -0.09 -26.99
C SER A 146 -11.34 0.30 -27.59
N VAL A 147 -11.06 1.58 -27.71
CA VAL A 147 -9.78 2.08 -28.22
C VAL A 147 -8.58 1.62 -27.38
N HIS A 148 -8.75 1.47 -26.06
CA HIS A 148 -7.68 0.95 -25.20
C HIS A 148 -7.44 -0.54 -25.41
N LEU A 149 -8.44 -1.28 -25.90
CA LEU A 149 -8.29 -2.70 -26.22
C LEU A 149 -7.56 -2.95 -27.55
N GLU A 150 -7.47 -1.96 -28.42
CA GLU A 150 -6.70 -2.03 -29.67
C GLU A 150 -5.21 -2.07 -29.38
N ASP A 151 -4.76 -1.27 -28.39
CA ASP A 151 -3.37 -1.22 -27.93
C ASP A 151 -3.28 -1.53 -26.42
N LEU A 152 -2.79 -2.73 -26.11
CA LEU A 152 -2.50 -3.20 -24.74
C LEU A 152 -1.00 -3.29 -24.50
N GLN A 153 -0.17 -2.56 -25.27
CA GLN A 153 1.26 -2.55 -25.08
C GLN A 153 1.60 -2.09 -23.64
N GLY A 154 2.47 -2.83 -22.98
CA GLY A 154 2.87 -2.59 -21.60
C GLY A 154 1.93 -3.18 -20.54
N ALA A 155 0.78 -3.73 -20.90
CA ALA A 155 -0.11 -4.38 -19.93
C ALA A 155 0.56 -5.61 -19.27
N GLU A 156 1.47 -6.25 -19.97
CA GLU A 156 2.25 -7.39 -19.47
C GLU A 156 3.28 -7.03 -18.39
N LEU A 157 3.61 -5.76 -18.23
CA LEU A 157 4.61 -5.31 -17.25
C LEU A 157 4.12 -5.40 -15.81
N SER A 158 2.82 -5.27 -15.58
CA SER A 158 2.24 -5.28 -14.23
C SER A 158 0.78 -5.69 -14.23
N PRO A 159 0.34 -6.56 -13.30
CA PRO A 159 -1.06 -6.89 -13.17
C PRO A 159 -1.89 -5.68 -12.73
N ALA A 160 -3.07 -5.53 -13.33
CA ALA A 160 -4.09 -4.57 -12.94
C ALA A 160 -5.43 -5.29 -12.66
N ILE A 161 -6.32 -4.59 -11.98
CA ILE A 161 -7.69 -5.06 -11.75
C ILE A 161 -8.57 -4.57 -12.89
N TYR A 162 -9.18 -5.49 -13.59
CA TYR A 162 -10.21 -5.28 -14.58
C TYR A 162 -11.55 -5.75 -14.02
N GLN A 163 -12.50 -4.85 -13.92
CA GLN A 163 -13.76 -5.12 -13.21
C GLN A 163 -14.94 -4.59 -14.02
N GLU A 164 -16.07 -5.29 -14.01
CA GLU A 164 -17.27 -4.76 -14.64
C GLU A 164 -17.65 -3.40 -14.04
N LEU A 165 -18.12 -2.50 -14.88
CA LEU A 165 -18.60 -1.20 -14.45
C LEU A 165 -20.00 -1.38 -13.87
N VAL A 166 -20.13 -1.12 -12.57
CA VAL A 166 -21.42 -1.04 -11.87
C VAL A 166 -21.95 0.38 -12.03
N PRO A 167 -23.22 0.55 -12.46
CA PRO A 167 -23.85 1.85 -12.64
C PRO A 167 -23.90 2.69 -11.35
#